data_5f9315e6678abdc4de75476afa141792
#
_entry.id   5f9315e6678abdc4de75476afa141792
#
_cell.length_a   1.000
_cell.length_b   1.000
_cell.length_c   1.000
_cell.angle_alpha   90.00
_cell.angle_beta   90.00
_cell.angle_gamma   90.00
#
_symmetry.space_group_name_H-M   'P 1'
#
loop_
_entity.id
_entity.type
_entity.pdbx_description
1 polymer ?
#
loop_
_entity_poly.entity_id
_entity_poly.type
_entity_poly.pdbx_seq_one_letter_code
_entity_poly.pdbx_strand_id
1 'polypeptide(L)'
;MRSWRVGHVPAIVSLAEVKANSRIYHDDDDLLLQHFIDAAHERAEQETGRVFGEGEWIIEADADVERLVSPIWPITTVPTGWSIEGRGRDATIVAGEWPADRRITVTAGEPMPTTVKQAVMLMASYWFDQRNTASAEPMREVPYGATALLALNRRMFA
;
A
#
# COMPACT_ATOMS: atom_id res chain seq x y z
N MET A 1 -11.32 7.01 14.31
CA MET A 1 -10.07 7.42 13.61
C MET A 1 -10.12 7.00 12.17
N ARG A 2 -9.73 7.89 11.25
CA ARG A 2 -9.70 7.64 9.80
C ARG A 2 -8.34 8.04 9.26
N SER A 3 -7.92 7.43 8.15
CA SER A 3 -6.72 7.83 7.43
C SER A 3 -6.93 7.65 5.93
N TRP A 4 -6.32 8.53 5.16
CA TRP A 4 -6.34 8.43 3.70
C TRP A 4 -5.07 9.05 3.12
N ARG A 5 -4.68 8.57 1.96
CA ARG A 5 -3.52 9.08 1.22
C ARG A 5 -3.87 10.39 0.50
N VAL A 6 -2.95 11.31 0.47
CA VAL A 6 -3.07 12.56 -0.29
C VAL A 6 -2.48 12.34 -1.68
N GLY A 7 -3.32 12.46 -2.71
CA GLY A 7 -2.90 12.25 -4.09
C GLY A 7 -2.69 10.78 -4.48
N HIS A 8 -2.27 10.59 -5.73
CA HIS A 8 -1.93 9.29 -6.29
C HIS A 8 -0.42 9.06 -6.18
N VAL A 9 -0.02 7.93 -5.61
CA VAL A 9 1.36 7.46 -5.65
C VAL A 9 1.44 6.41 -6.75
N PRO A 10 2.29 6.63 -7.78
CA PRO A 10 2.46 5.65 -8.83
C PRO A 10 2.89 4.29 -8.25
N ALA A 11 2.38 3.21 -8.81
CA ALA A 11 2.80 1.88 -8.42
C ALA A 11 4.32 1.73 -8.62
N ILE A 12 4.98 1.11 -7.65
CA ILE A 12 6.45 0.92 -7.65
C ILE A 12 6.87 -0.09 -8.72
N VAL A 13 5.96 -0.99 -9.09
CA VAL A 13 6.16 -1.93 -10.20
C VAL A 13 5.75 -1.23 -11.49
N SER A 14 6.68 -1.13 -12.43
CA SER A 14 6.43 -0.48 -13.71
C SER A 14 5.67 -1.38 -14.69
N LEU A 15 4.94 -0.74 -15.60
CA LEU A 15 4.28 -1.42 -16.72
C LEU A 15 5.27 -2.28 -17.53
N ALA A 16 6.47 -1.75 -17.77
CA ALA A 16 7.52 -2.46 -18.52
C ALA A 16 7.97 -3.76 -17.81
N GLU A 17 8.11 -3.74 -16.47
CA GLU A 17 8.45 -4.93 -15.69
C GLU A 17 7.37 -6.00 -15.81
N VAL A 18 6.09 -5.62 -15.72
CA VAL A 18 4.98 -6.58 -15.85
C VAL A 18 4.89 -7.12 -17.27
N LYS A 19 4.99 -6.26 -18.28
CA LYS A 19 5.01 -6.70 -19.69
C LYS A 19 6.13 -7.69 -19.96
N ALA A 20 7.34 -7.40 -19.48
CA ALA A 20 8.47 -8.31 -19.62
C ALA A 20 8.24 -9.66 -18.93
N ASN A 21 7.70 -9.64 -17.69
CA ASN A 21 7.39 -10.86 -16.94
C ASN A 21 6.31 -11.72 -17.62
N SER A 22 5.30 -11.08 -18.22
CA SER A 22 4.15 -11.74 -18.86
C SER A 22 4.33 -11.96 -20.36
N ARG A 23 5.47 -11.56 -20.93
CA ARG A 23 5.77 -11.65 -22.39
C ARG A 23 4.72 -10.94 -23.25
N ILE A 24 4.25 -9.78 -22.79
CA ILE A 24 3.33 -8.93 -23.53
C ILE A 24 4.15 -7.96 -24.39
N TYR A 25 4.02 -8.02 -25.72
CA TYR A 25 4.83 -7.24 -26.66
C TYR A 25 4.05 -6.16 -27.41
N HIS A 26 2.75 -6.04 -27.17
CA HIS A 26 1.88 -5.02 -27.76
C HIS A 26 1.50 -3.97 -26.70
N ASP A 27 1.00 -2.82 -27.15
CA ASP A 27 0.68 -1.67 -26.31
C ASP A 27 -0.84 -1.42 -26.22
N ASP A 28 -1.64 -2.21 -26.91
CA ASP A 28 -3.10 -2.00 -27.04
C ASP A 28 -3.84 -2.04 -25.68
N ASP A 29 -3.32 -2.83 -24.74
CA ASP A 29 -3.92 -3.05 -23.43
C ASP A 29 -3.17 -2.34 -22.30
N ASP A 30 -2.26 -1.42 -22.59
CA ASP A 30 -1.38 -0.80 -21.58
C ASP A 30 -2.15 -0.10 -20.45
N LEU A 31 -3.21 0.63 -20.80
CA LEU A 31 -4.06 1.28 -19.79
C LEU A 31 -4.74 0.27 -18.87
N LEU A 32 -5.23 -0.82 -19.42
CA LEU A 32 -5.87 -1.88 -18.65
C LEU A 32 -4.86 -2.59 -17.75
N LEU A 33 -3.68 -2.89 -18.27
CA LEU A 33 -2.61 -3.52 -17.50
C LEU A 33 -2.14 -2.61 -16.36
N GLN A 34 -2.06 -1.27 -16.60
CA GLN A 34 -1.73 -0.31 -15.55
C GLN A 34 -2.78 -0.33 -14.42
N HIS A 35 -4.06 -0.40 -14.74
CA HIS A 35 -5.12 -0.55 -13.71
C HIS A 35 -4.95 -1.82 -12.88
N PHE A 36 -4.57 -2.93 -13.49
CA PHE A 36 -4.31 -4.16 -12.73
C PHE A 36 -3.05 -4.03 -11.85
N ILE A 37 -2.03 -3.32 -12.30
CA ILE A 37 -0.82 -3.04 -11.49
C ILE A 37 -1.18 -2.20 -10.28
N ASP A 38 -1.97 -1.12 -10.47
CA ASP A 38 -2.40 -0.25 -9.38
C ASP A 38 -3.26 -1.01 -8.36
N ALA A 39 -4.22 -1.79 -8.84
CA ALA A 39 -5.06 -2.64 -7.98
C ALA A 39 -4.24 -3.71 -7.22
N ALA A 40 -3.25 -4.32 -7.89
CA ALA A 40 -2.36 -5.30 -7.26
C ALA A 40 -1.46 -4.65 -6.18
N HIS A 41 -1.03 -3.41 -6.41
CA HIS A 41 -0.27 -2.64 -5.42
C HIS A 41 -1.12 -2.34 -4.18
N GLU A 42 -2.34 -1.81 -4.37
CA GLU A 42 -3.27 -1.58 -3.27
C GLU A 42 -3.59 -2.87 -2.50
N ARG A 43 -3.79 -3.98 -3.22
CA ARG A 43 -4.02 -5.28 -2.59
C ARG A 43 -2.84 -5.75 -1.76
N ALA A 44 -1.62 -5.54 -2.24
CA ALA A 44 -0.40 -5.87 -1.50
C ALA A 44 -0.28 -5.04 -0.22
N GLU A 45 -0.59 -3.74 -0.25
CA GLU A 45 -0.62 -2.89 0.93
C GLU A 45 -1.68 -3.36 1.95
N GLN A 46 -2.88 -3.71 1.49
CA GLN A 46 -3.95 -4.22 2.35
C GLN A 46 -3.58 -5.55 3.02
N GLU A 47 -3.02 -6.49 2.26
CA GLU A 47 -2.65 -7.82 2.77
C GLU A 47 -1.46 -7.79 3.74
N THR A 48 -0.51 -6.89 3.50
CA THR A 48 0.67 -6.75 4.37
C THR A 48 0.43 -5.82 5.55
N GLY A 49 -0.55 -4.93 5.48
CA GLY A 49 -0.77 -3.85 6.43
C GLY A 49 0.36 -2.82 6.42
N ARG A 50 1.06 -2.68 5.28
CA ARG A 50 2.22 -1.80 5.09
C ARG A 50 1.98 -0.90 3.90
N VAL A 51 2.56 0.30 3.94
CA VAL A 51 2.54 1.26 2.84
C VAL A 51 3.87 1.19 2.10
N PHE A 52 3.81 1.03 0.79
CA PHE A 52 4.98 1.01 -0.07
C PHE A 52 5.03 2.28 -0.93
N GLY A 53 6.24 2.83 -1.06
CA GLY A 53 6.43 4.15 -1.67
C GLY A 53 6.06 5.28 -0.73
N GLU A 54 6.97 6.22 -0.59
CA GLU A 54 6.78 7.38 0.26
C GLU A 54 5.64 8.26 -0.25
N GLY A 55 4.76 8.67 0.64
CA GLY A 55 3.62 9.52 0.32
C GLY A 55 3.06 10.23 1.54
N GLU A 56 2.30 11.28 1.30
CA GLU A 56 1.60 12.02 2.33
C GLU A 56 0.27 11.37 2.68
N TRP A 57 -0.04 11.39 3.96
CA TRP A 57 -1.27 10.84 4.51
C TRP A 57 -1.88 11.82 5.50
N ILE A 58 -3.20 11.87 5.51
CA ILE A 58 -3.94 12.57 6.54
C ILE A 58 -4.49 11.55 7.53
N ILE A 59 -4.27 11.81 8.81
CA ILE A 59 -4.88 11.06 9.92
C ILE A 59 -5.84 12.00 10.62
N GLU A 60 -7.11 11.59 10.73
CA GLU A 60 -8.16 12.30 11.45
C GLU A 60 -8.51 11.52 12.71
N ALA A 61 -8.44 12.18 13.86
CA ALA A 61 -8.79 11.60 15.13
C ALA A 61 -10.21 12.02 15.58
N ASP A 62 -10.90 11.13 16.27
CA ASP A 62 -12.25 11.42 16.81
C ASP A 62 -12.18 12.28 18.08
N ALA A 63 -11.04 12.26 18.77
CA ALA A 63 -10.75 13.06 19.97
C ALA A 63 -9.26 13.40 20.05
N ASP A 64 -8.94 14.40 20.87
CA ASP A 64 -7.55 14.72 21.17
C ASP A 64 -6.97 13.60 22.05
N VAL A 65 -5.91 12.99 21.57
CA VAL A 65 -5.22 11.90 22.26
C VAL A 65 -3.73 12.22 22.39
N GLU A 66 -3.13 11.84 23.51
CA GLU A 66 -1.70 12.05 23.74
C GLU A 66 -0.84 11.04 22.97
N ARG A 67 -1.38 9.85 22.72
CA ARG A 67 -0.70 8.77 22.02
C ARG A 67 -1.63 8.13 21.00
N LEU A 68 -1.13 8.01 19.79
CA LEU A 68 -1.86 7.48 18.66
C LEU A 68 -1.14 6.26 18.07
N VAL A 69 -1.76 5.10 18.14
CA VAL A 69 -1.30 3.95 17.36
C VAL A 69 -1.68 4.19 15.90
N SER A 70 -0.67 4.37 15.05
CA SER A 70 -0.93 4.73 13.67
C SER A 70 -1.68 3.62 12.91
N PRO A 71 -2.74 3.98 12.17
CA PRO A 71 -3.39 3.05 11.23
C PRO A 71 -2.53 2.77 10.01
N ILE A 72 -1.50 3.61 9.77
CA ILE A 72 -0.61 3.57 8.61
C ILE A 72 0.79 3.20 9.09
N TRP A 73 1.49 2.35 8.35
CA TRP A 73 2.83 1.94 8.72
C TRP A 73 3.68 1.61 7.46
N PRO A 74 4.99 1.95 7.44
CA PRO A 74 5.71 2.75 8.44
C PRO A 74 5.49 4.25 8.26
N ILE A 75 5.47 5.00 9.36
CA ILE A 75 5.53 6.46 9.33
C ILE A 75 6.98 6.89 9.35
N THR A 76 7.33 7.84 8.48
CA THR A 76 8.68 8.41 8.34
C THR A 76 8.78 9.80 8.94
N THR A 77 7.75 10.62 8.80
CA THR A 77 7.71 11.97 9.39
C THR A 77 6.35 12.30 10.00
N VAL A 78 6.39 13.16 11.02
CA VAL A 78 5.22 13.72 11.70
C VAL A 78 5.34 15.25 11.76
N PRO A 79 4.25 16.01 12.02
CA PRO A 79 4.30 17.45 12.14
C PRO A 79 5.25 17.94 13.23
N THR A 80 5.65 19.21 13.14
CA THR A 80 6.48 19.86 14.16
C THR A 80 5.78 19.82 15.52
N GLY A 81 6.54 19.48 16.57
CA GLY A 81 6.01 19.32 17.92
C GLY A 81 5.43 17.93 18.22
N TRP A 82 5.36 17.06 17.21
CA TRP A 82 4.98 15.66 17.35
C TRP A 82 6.20 14.77 17.29
N SER A 83 6.13 13.57 17.84
CA SER A 83 7.23 12.61 17.78
C SER A 83 6.74 11.20 17.52
N ILE A 84 7.66 10.36 17.03
CA ILE A 84 7.42 8.92 16.85
C ILE A 84 8.20 8.21 17.95
N GLU A 85 7.51 7.48 18.80
CA GLU A 85 8.12 6.62 19.82
C GLU A 85 8.06 5.15 19.40
N GLY A 86 9.06 4.39 19.79
CA GLY A 86 9.20 3.00 19.40
C GLY A 86 9.86 2.83 18.04
N ARG A 87 10.02 1.59 17.64
CA ARG A 87 10.61 1.22 16.34
C ARG A 87 9.78 0.13 15.66
N GLY A 88 9.79 0.17 14.34
CA GLY A 88 9.11 -0.87 13.57
C GLY A 88 7.60 -0.88 13.81
N ARG A 89 7.08 -2.03 14.16
CA ARG A 89 5.63 -2.30 14.22
C ARG A 89 4.92 -1.62 15.39
N ASP A 90 5.66 -1.29 16.45
CA ASP A 90 5.13 -0.69 17.68
C ASP A 90 5.27 0.84 17.70
N ALA A 91 5.62 1.44 16.56
CA ALA A 91 5.75 2.87 16.46
C ALA A 91 4.42 3.57 16.78
N THR A 92 4.46 4.40 17.79
CA THR A 92 3.33 5.21 18.25
C THR A 92 3.64 6.67 17.99
N ILE A 93 2.68 7.40 17.46
CA ILE A 93 2.78 8.85 17.34
C ILE A 93 2.44 9.44 18.72
N VAL A 94 3.36 10.20 19.26
CA VAL A 94 3.11 11.04 20.45
C VAL A 94 2.63 12.39 19.97
N ALA A 95 1.42 12.73 20.36
CA ALA A 95 0.75 13.92 19.91
C ALA A 95 1.39 15.19 20.48
N GLY A 96 1.54 16.19 19.61
CA GLY A 96 1.70 17.56 19.98
C GLY A 96 0.36 18.24 20.20
N GLU A 97 0.30 19.53 19.87
CA GLU A 97 -0.96 20.28 19.90
C GLU A 97 -1.83 19.88 18.70
N TRP A 98 -3.06 19.44 18.97
CA TRP A 98 -4.02 19.06 17.94
C TRP A 98 -4.57 20.30 17.22
N PRO A 99 -4.60 20.31 15.89
CA PRO A 99 -5.36 21.31 15.14
C PRO A 99 -6.86 21.23 15.44
N ALA A 100 -7.59 22.32 15.26
CA ALA A 100 -9.01 22.40 15.55
C ALA A 100 -9.87 21.40 14.74
N ASP A 101 -9.40 21.02 13.54
CA ASP A 101 -10.03 20.03 12.66
C ASP A 101 -9.59 18.57 12.97
N ARG A 102 -8.71 18.40 13.95
CA ARG A 102 -8.14 17.10 14.37
C ARG A 102 -7.52 16.30 13.23
N ARG A 103 -6.94 16.99 12.25
CA ARG A 103 -6.26 16.40 11.11
C ARG A 103 -4.78 16.71 11.16
N ILE A 104 -3.98 15.68 11.00
CA ILE A 104 -2.52 15.82 10.87
C ILE A 104 -2.06 15.21 9.57
N THR A 105 -1.07 15.84 8.95
CA THR A 105 -0.40 15.30 7.78
C THR A 105 0.87 14.61 8.23
N VAL A 106 1.04 13.37 7.82
CA VAL A 106 2.22 12.56 8.08
C VAL A 106 2.78 12.03 6.76
N THR A 107 4.07 11.78 6.72
CA THR A 107 4.66 11.02 5.61
C THR A 107 4.81 9.57 6.03
N ALA A 108 4.42 8.66 5.17
CA ALA A 108 4.52 7.23 5.41
C ALA A 108 4.94 6.51 4.14
N GLY A 109 5.58 5.36 4.31
CA GLY A 109 5.96 4.46 3.23
C GLY A 109 7.42 4.02 3.34
N GLU A 110 7.68 2.88 2.75
CA GLU A 110 9.01 2.27 2.67
C GLU A 110 9.28 1.70 1.28
N PRO A 111 10.54 1.43 0.94
CA PRO A 111 10.86 0.72 -0.29
C PRO A 111 10.16 -0.64 -0.33
N MET A 112 9.53 -0.95 -1.47
CA MET A 112 8.84 -2.23 -1.65
C MET A 112 9.87 -3.38 -1.72
N PRO A 113 9.77 -4.40 -0.84
CA PRO A 113 10.62 -5.58 -0.90
C PRO A 113 10.44 -6.34 -2.22
N THR A 114 11.49 -7.00 -2.70
CA THR A 114 11.45 -7.77 -3.96
C THR A 114 10.37 -8.85 -3.95
N THR A 115 10.13 -9.48 -2.79
CA THR A 115 9.06 -10.48 -2.63
C THR A 115 7.67 -9.89 -2.84
N VAL A 116 7.44 -8.67 -2.37
CA VAL A 116 6.17 -7.95 -2.59
C VAL A 116 6.05 -7.50 -4.04
N LYS A 117 7.13 -6.99 -4.65
CA LYS A 117 7.17 -6.69 -6.09
C LYS A 117 6.77 -7.90 -6.93
N GLN A 118 7.34 -9.06 -6.62
CA GLN A 118 7.01 -10.29 -7.32
C GLN A 118 5.55 -10.68 -7.14
N ALA A 119 4.99 -10.50 -5.94
CA ALA A 119 3.57 -10.77 -5.69
C ALA A 119 2.67 -9.82 -6.51
N VAL A 120 3.01 -8.54 -6.59
CA VAL A 120 2.27 -7.55 -7.41
C VAL A 120 2.31 -7.94 -8.89
N MET A 121 3.48 -8.31 -9.42
CA MET A 121 3.60 -8.76 -10.80
C MET A 121 2.76 -10.02 -11.07
N LEU A 122 2.78 -11.00 -10.17
CA LEU A 122 1.98 -12.21 -10.31
C LEU A 122 0.48 -11.91 -10.31
N MET A 123 0.01 -11.04 -9.42
CA MET A 123 -1.41 -10.65 -9.35
C MET A 123 -1.83 -9.90 -10.62
N ALA A 124 -1.08 -8.89 -11.03
CA ALA A 124 -1.39 -8.11 -12.22
C ALA A 124 -1.44 -8.97 -13.49
N SER A 125 -0.44 -9.85 -13.67
CA SER A 125 -0.40 -10.80 -14.79
C SER A 125 -1.59 -11.76 -14.77
N TYR A 126 -1.90 -12.34 -13.62
CA TYR A 126 -3.01 -13.26 -13.47
C TYR A 126 -4.36 -12.61 -13.80
N TRP A 127 -4.64 -11.42 -13.28
CA TRP A 127 -5.88 -10.70 -13.56
C TRP A 127 -5.97 -10.28 -15.02
N PHE A 128 -4.85 -9.91 -15.64
CA PHE A 128 -4.79 -9.59 -17.05
C PHE A 128 -5.14 -10.81 -17.92
N ASP A 129 -4.60 -11.98 -17.62
CA ASP A 129 -4.89 -13.21 -18.33
C ASP A 129 -6.34 -13.66 -18.17
N GLN A 130 -6.90 -13.45 -16.97
CA GLN A 130 -8.28 -13.84 -16.64
C GLN A 130 -9.35 -12.82 -17.08
N ARG A 131 -8.97 -11.68 -17.66
CA ARG A 131 -9.90 -10.59 -18.04
C ARG A 131 -11.05 -11.01 -18.97
N ASN A 132 -10.85 -12.06 -19.73
CA ASN A 132 -11.84 -12.57 -20.69
C ASN A 132 -12.75 -13.67 -20.11
N THR A 133 -12.52 -14.12 -18.88
CA THR A 133 -13.42 -15.07 -18.25
C THR A 133 -14.67 -14.32 -17.77
N ALA A 134 -15.85 -14.81 -18.14
CA ALA A 134 -17.17 -14.18 -17.91
C ALA A 134 -17.58 -14.07 -16.42
N SER A 135 -16.66 -14.23 -15.50
CA SER A 135 -16.86 -14.12 -14.05
C SER A 135 -16.52 -12.73 -13.56
N ALA A 136 -17.43 -12.11 -12.83
CA ALA A 136 -17.22 -10.82 -12.17
C ALA A 136 -16.22 -10.87 -11.02
N GLU A 137 -15.52 -11.98 -10.81
CA GLU A 137 -14.67 -12.25 -9.64
C GLU A 137 -13.15 -12.38 -9.90
N PRO A 138 -12.58 -12.20 -11.11
CA PRO A 138 -11.14 -12.46 -11.33
C PRO A 138 -10.22 -11.60 -10.46
N MET A 139 -10.62 -10.38 -10.11
CA MET A 139 -9.84 -9.51 -9.21
C MET A 139 -9.95 -9.86 -7.72
N ARG A 140 -10.87 -10.74 -7.34
CA ARG A 140 -10.99 -11.25 -5.96
C ARG A 140 -10.02 -12.39 -5.70
N GLU A 141 -9.70 -13.15 -6.71
CA GLU A 141 -8.83 -14.31 -6.60
C GLU A 141 -7.37 -13.87 -6.63
N VAL A 142 -6.66 -14.14 -5.54
CA VAL A 142 -5.24 -13.87 -5.43
C VAL A 142 -4.49 -15.19 -5.66
N PRO A 143 -3.57 -15.25 -6.62
CA PRO A 143 -2.78 -16.46 -6.85
C PRO A 143 -2.10 -16.94 -5.58
N TYR A 144 -2.13 -18.23 -5.30
CA TYR A 144 -1.53 -18.81 -4.10
C TYR A 144 -0.07 -18.40 -3.88
N GLY A 145 0.72 -18.33 -4.97
CA GLY A 145 2.11 -17.88 -4.92
C GLY A 145 2.24 -16.42 -4.44
N ALA A 146 1.34 -15.53 -4.89
CA ALA A 146 1.33 -14.14 -4.44
C ALA A 146 0.95 -14.06 -2.95
N THR A 147 -0.06 -14.80 -2.51
CA THR A 147 -0.46 -14.85 -1.09
C THR A 147 0.69 -15.33 -0.19
N ALA A 148 1.43 -16.34 -0.60
CA ALA A 148 2.58 -16.85 0.15
C ALA A 148 3.70 -15.78 0.28
N LEU A 149 4.00 -15.05 -0.80
CA LEU A 149 4.99 -13.99 -0.79
C LEU A 149 4.56 -12.80 0.07
N LEU A 150 3.29 -12.41 0.04
CA LEU A 150 2.76 -11.34 0.87
C LEU A 150 2.74 -11.70 2.36
N ALA A 151 2.43 -12.96 2.70
CA ALA A 151 2.41 -13.43 4.07
C ALA A 151 3.74 -13.24 4.80
N LEU A 152 4.87 -13.36 4.09
CA LEU A 152 6.21 -13.12 4.64
C LEU A 152 6.44 -11.66 5.09
N ASN A 153 5.67 -10.73 4.52
CA ASN A 153 5.81 -9.29 4.74
C ASN A 153 4.67 -8.70 5.57
N ARG A 154 3.75 -9.53 6.07
CA ARG A 154 2.61 -9.08 6.88
C ARG A 154 3.07 -8.36 8.14
N ARG A 155 2.43 -7.21 8.43
CA ARG A 155 2.51 -6.58 9.73
C ARG A 155 1.79 -7.49 10.74
N MET A 156 2.54 -8.08 11.65
CA MET A 156 1.95 -8.81 12.76
C MET A 156 1.78 -7.85 13.93
N PHE A 157 0.55 -7.71 14.41
CA PHE A 157 0.28 -7.05 15.68
C PHE A 157 0.67 -8.03 16.79
N ALA A 158 1.49 -7.58 17.72
CA ALA A 158 1.81 -8.33 18.93
C ALA A 158 0.71 -8.11 19.98
#